data_a3d23f33c93e96da37f7a263d91b93a1
#
_entry.id   a3d23f33c93e96da37f7a263d91b93a1
#
_cell.length_a   1.000
_cell.length_b   1.000
_cell.length_c   1.000
_cell.angle_alpha   90.00
_cell.angle_beta   90.00
_cell.angle_gamma   90.00
#
_symmetry.space_group_name_H-M   'P 1'
#
loop_
_entity.id
_entity.type
_entity.pdbx_description
1 polymer ?
#
loop_
_entity_poly.entity_id
_entity_poly.type
_entity_poly.pdbx_seq_one_letter_code
_entity_poly.pdbx_strand_id
1 'polypeptide(L)'
;MTIKEVSEKYDISQDTLRYYESIGMIPPVTRTSSGIRDYQESDLGWVEHVICMRSAGLPVESIIEYVKLCQEGDETIPARLQLLVEQRKNLLDQMEQMNVTLKRLDYKIDRYETAVKTGELSWD
;
A
#
# COMPACT_ATOMS: atom_id res chain seq x y z
N MET A 1 2.11 -6.53 -21.44
CA MET A 1 1.09 -7.45 -20.88
C MET A 1 -0.30 -6.85 -21.04
N THR A 2 -1.29 -7.69 -21.26
CA THR A 2 -2.69 -7.27 -21.25
C THR A 2 -3.17 -7.00 -19.83
N ILE A 3 -4.27 -6.26 -19.69
CA ILE A 3 -4.86 -6.01 -18.37
C ILE A 3 -5.26 -7.32 -17.68
N LYS A 4 -5.71 -8.30 -18.45
CA LYS A 4 -6.05 -9.64 -17.91
C LYS A 4 -4.83 -10.32 -17.32
N GLU A 5 -3.70 -10.31 -18.03
CA GLU A 5 -2.46 -10.89 -17.56
C GLU A 5 -1.95 -10.22 -16.29
N VAL A 6 -2.02 -8.90 -16.22
CA VAL A 6 -1.63 -8.13 -15.03
C VAL A 6 -2.55 -8.45 -13.86
N SER A 7 -3.85 -8.52 -14.09
CA SER A 7 -4.85 -8.91 -13.09
C SER A 7 -4.53 -10.27 -12.48
N GLU A 8 -4.17 -11.23 -13.29
CA GLU A 8 -3.81 -12.58 -12.84
C GLU A 8 -2.47 -12.58 -12.09
N LYS A 9 -1.48 -11.83 -12.59
CA LYS A 9 -0.15 -11.78 -11.99
C LYS A 9 -0.16 -11.24 -10.56
N TYR A 10 -0.94 -10.19 -10.31
CA TYR A 10 -0.96 -9.50 -9.02
C TYR A 10 -2.19 -9.81 -8.17
N ASP A 11 -3.05 -10.69 -8.65
CA ASP A 11 -4.30 -11.07 -7.96
C ASP A 11 -5.15 -9.84 -7.59
N ILE A 12 -5.35 -8.97 -8.55
CA ILE A 12 -6.26 -7.81 -8.44
C ILE A 12 -7.19 -7.76 -9.64
N SER A 13 -8.40 -7.22 -9.45
CA SER A 13 -9.38 -7.19 -10.52
C SER A 13 -8.98 -6.22 -11.64
N GLN A 14 -9.45 -6.49 -12.85
CA GLN A 14 -9.25 -5.58 -13.97
C GLN A 14 -9.89 -4.22 -13.71
N ASP A 15 -11.04 -4.21 -13.02
CA ASP A 15 -11.72 -2.96 -12.64
C ASP A 15 -10.87 -2.14 -11.68
N THR A 16 -10.19 -2.78 -10.72
CA THR A 16 -9.25 -2.10 -9.81
C THR A 16 -8.09 -1.48 -10.58
N LEU A 17 -7.54 -2.18 -11.55
CA LEU A 17 -6.46 -1.66 -12.39
C LEU A 17 -6.92 -0.43 -13.19
N ARG A 18 -8.12 -0.48 -13.78
CA ARG A 18 -8.71 0.67 -14.48
C ARG A 18 -8.93 1.84 -13.53
N TYR A 19 -9.38 1.56 -12.32
CA TYR A 19 -9.60 2.56 -11.29
C TYR A 19 -8.30 3.27 -10.90
N TYR A 20 -7.23 2.51 -10.69
CA TYR A 20 -5.92 3.09 -10.37
C TYR A 20 -5.49 4.12 -11.41
N GLU A 21 -5.63 3.80 -12.68
CA GLU A 21 -5.29 4.70 -13.76
C GLU A 21 -6.22 5.91 -13.80
N SER A 22 -7.52 5.69 -13.63
CA SER A 22 -8.55 6.74 -13.77
C SER A 22 -8.41 7.84 -12.71
N ILE A 23 -7.99 7.51 -11.50
CA ILE A 23 -7.83 8.50 -10.41
C ILE A 23 -6.40 9.00 -10.26
N GLY A 24 -5.46 8.50 -11.06
CA GLY A 24 -4.07 8.98 -11.04
C GLY A 24 -3.18 8.33 -10.00
N MET A 25 -3.54 7.16 -9.48
CA MET A 25 -2.66 6.38 -8.60
C MET A 25 -1.49 5.78 -9.36
N ILE A 26 -1.64 5.60 -10.66
CA ILE A 26 -0.57 5.27 -11.59
C ILE A 26 -0.65 6.23 -12.77
N PRO A 27 0.47 6.49 -13.47
CA PRO A 27 0.43 7.25 -14.71
C PRO A 27 -0.41 6.55 -15.78
N PRO A 28 -0.81 7.27 -16.84
CA PRO A 28 -1.49 6.64 -17.98
C PRO A 28 -0.70 5.43 -18.48
N VAL A 29 -1.39 4.30 -18.60
CA VAL A 29 -0.78 3.03 -19.03
C VAL A 29 -0.47 3.10 -20.53
N THR A 30 0.65 2.51 -20.92
CA THR A 30 1.04 2.37 -22.33
C THR A 30 -0.07 1.65 -23.10
N ARG A 31 -0.34 2.13 -24.31
CA ARG A 31 -1.38 1.54 -25.15
C ARG A 31 -0.83 1.12 -26.51
N THR A 32 -1.48 0.11 -27.10
CA THR A 32 -1.21 -0.29 -28.49
C THR A 32 -1.69 0.80 -29.43
N SER A 33 -1.32 0.67 -30.72
CA SER A 33 -1.78 1.59 -31.77
C SER A 33 -3.31 1.62 -31.91
N SER A 34 -3.99 0.54 -31.51
CA SER A 34 -5.46 0.45 -31.50
C SER A 34 -6.10 0.94 -30.21
N GLY A 35 -5.31 1.46 -29.26
CA GLY A 35 -5.83 2.05 -28.03
C GLY A 35 -6.07 1.07 -26.88
N ILE A 36 -5.61 -0.16 -26.99
CA ILE A 36 -5.73 -1.17 -25.95
C ILE A 36 -4.56 -1.06 -24.99
N ARG A 37 -4.82 -1.20 -23.69
CA ARG A 37 -3.77 -1.19 -22.66
C ARG A 37 -2.74 -2.28 -22.90
N ASP A 38 -1.47 -1.88 -22.88
CA ASP A 38 -0.33 -2.78 -23.05
C ASP A 38 0.71 -2.44 -21.97
N TYR A 39 0.58 -3.09 -20.81
CA TYR A 39 1.42 -2.80 -19.64
C TYR A 39 2.87 -3.18 -19.91
N GLN A 40 3.74 -2.17 -19.93
CA GLN A 40 5.18 -2.33 -20.04
C GLN A 40 5.81 -2.48 -18.65
N GLU A 41 7.10 -2.77 -18.55
CA GLU A 41 7.78 -2.91 -17.26
C GLU A 41 7.62 -1.68 -16.36
N SER A 42 7.70 -0.48 -16.96
CA SER A 42 7.50 0.76 -16.21
C SER A 42 6.10 0.87 -15.63
N ASP A 43 5.08 0.44 -16.39
CA ASP A 43 3.70 0.43 -15.91
C ASP A 43 3.53 -0.58 -14.76
N LEU A 44 4.16 -1.75 -14.87
CA LEU A 44 4.13 -2.77 -13.82
C LEU A 44 4.79 -2.27 -12.54
N GLY A 45 5.89 -1.52 -12.66
CA GLY A 45 6.55 -0.91 -11.51
C GLY A 45 5.61 0.02 -10.74
N TRP A 46 4.80 0.81 -11.45
CA TRP A 46 3.80 1.66 -10.82
C TRP A 46 2.67 0.87 -10.16
N VAL A 47 2.23 -0.22 -10.78
CA VAL A 47 1.21 -1.10 -10.18
C VAL A 47 1.73 -1.72 -8.88
N GLU A 48 2.96 -2.23 -8.90
CA GLU A 48 3.61 -2.78 -7.71
C GLU A 48 3.74 -1.73 -6.60
N HIS A 49 4.09 -0.50 -6.95
CA HIS A 49 4.17 0.61 -6.02
C HIS A 49 2.83 0.85 -5.30
N VAL A 50 1.74 0.91 -6.06
CA VAL A 50 0.40 1.12 -5.49
C VAL A 50 0.02 -0.03 -4.55
N ILE A 51 0.24 -1.27 -4.99
CA ILE A 51 -0.07 -2.45 -4.18
C ILE A 51 0.69 -2.39 -2.85
N CYS A 52 1.98 -2.07 -2.90
CA CYS A 52 2.82 -1.96 -1.71
C CYS A 52 2.33 -0.85 -0.78
N MET A 53 2.09 0.35 -1.31
CA MET A 53 1.66 1.50 -0.50
C MET A 53 0.28 1.30 0.11
N ARG A 54 -0.66 0.73 -0.63
CA ARG A 54 -2.01 0.44 -0.13
C ARG A 54 -2.00 -0.66 0.92
N SER A 55 -1.17 -1.68 0.76
CA SER A 55 -1.05 -2.74 1.77
C SER A 55 -0.51 -2.21 3.10
N ALA A 56 0.30 -1.17 3.06
CA ALA A 56 0.80 -0.49 4.26
C ALA A 56 -0.20 0.54 4.83
N GLY A 57 -1.33 0.73 4.17
CA GLY A 57 -2.37 1.66 4.61
C GLY A 57 -2.11 3.12 4.27
N LEU A 58 -1.21 3.42 3.34
CA LEU A 58 -0.97 4.80 2.95
C LEU A 58 -2.20 5.40 2.26
N PRO A 59 -2.50 6.69 2.52
CA PRO A 59 -3.66 7.34 1.92
C PRO A 59 -3.59 7.41 0.40
N VAL A 60 -4.74 7.25 -0.25
CA VAL A 60 -4.86 7.33 -1.71
C VAL A 60 -4.33 8.67 -2.22
N GLU A 61 -4.65 9.76 -1.54
CA GLU A 61 -4.23 11.12 -1.91
C GLU A 61 -2.70 11.27 -1.98
N SER A 62 -1.98 10.63 -1.08
CA SER A 62 -0.51 10.68 -1.06
C SER A 62 0.09 9.92 -2.24
N ILE A 63 -0.53 8.81 -2.63
CA ILE A 63 -0.11 8.03 -3.79
C ILE A 63 -0.31 8.84 -5.07
N ILE A 64 -1.47 9.49 -5.20
CA ILE A 64 -1.81 10.35 -6.35
C ILE A 64 -0.83 11.52 -6.43
N GLU A 65 -0.54 12.18 -5.32
CA GLU A 65 0.38 13.31 -5.28
C GLU A 65 1.78 12.91 -5.71
N TYR A 66 2.26 11.76 -5.27
CA TYR A 66 3.57 11.26 -5.68
C TYR A 66 3.67 11.07 -7.20
N VAL A 67 2.65 10.44 -7.81
CA VAL A 67 2.60 10.26 -9.26
C VAL A 67 2.60 11.61 -9.96
N LYS A 68 1.78 12.54 -9.50
CA LYS A 68 1.70 13.89 -10.07
C LYS A 68 3.05 14.60 -10.05
N LEU A 69 3.74 14.57 -8.91
CA LEU A 69 5.07 15.17 -8.78
C LEU A 69 6.07 14.53 -9.73
N CYS A 70 6.05 13.21 -9.88
CA CYS A 70 6.92 12.51 -10.83
C CYS A 70 6.66 12.96 -12.27
N GLN A 71 5.41 13.22 -12.63
CA GLN A 71 5.05 13.68 -13.97
C GLN A 71 5.44 15.14 -14.22
N GLU A 72 5.56 15.95 -13.18
CA GLU A 72 5.95 17.36 -13.28
C GLU A 72 7.45 17.57 -13.56
N GLY A 73 8.27 16.51 -13.40
CA GLY A 73 9.67 16.55 -13.75
C GLY A 73 10.63 16.59 -12.56
N ASP A 74 11.93 16.69 -12.87
CA ASP A 74 13.00 16.56 -11.88
C ASP A 74 13.08 17.69 -10.87
N GLU A 75 12.52 18.85 -11.17
CA GLU A 75 12.43 19.96 -10.20
C GLU A 75 11.61 19.62 -8.97
N THR A 76 10.77 18.56 -9.04
CA THR A 76 9.96 18.09 -7.91
C THR A 76 10.67 17.09 -7.02
N ILE A 77 11.90 16.70 -7.34
CA ILE A 77 12.65 15.68 -6.56
C ILE A 77 12.71 16.04 -5.06
N PRO A 78 13.01 17.29 -4.65
CA PRO A 78 12.98 17.63 -3.23
C PRO A 78 11.60 17.46 -2.58
N ALA A 79 10.54 17.84 -3.28
CA ALA A 79 9.16 17.67 -2.79
C ALA A 79 8.78 16.20 -2.68
N ARG A 80 9.21 15.35 -3.61
CA ARG A 80 8.99 13.90 -3.55
C ARG A 80 9.68 13.30 -2.34
N LEU A 81 10.93 13.69 -2.08
CA LEU A 81 11.66 13.23 -0.91
C LEU A 81 10.92 13.58 0.38
N GLN A 82 10.46 14.83 0.50
CA GLN A 82 9.71 15.26 1.67
C GLN A 82 8.43 14.46 1.86
N LEU A 83 7.69 14.23 0.79
CA LEU A 83 6.46 13.42 0.82
C LEU A 83 6.75 12.00 1.31
N LEU A 84 7.78 11.36 0.78
CA LEU A 84 8.17 10.00 1.19
C LEU A 84 8.62 9.94 2.64
N VAL A 85 9.37 10.94 3.11
CA VAL A 85 9.79 11.02 4.52
C VAL A 85 8.58 11.16 5.44
N GLU A 86 7.61 11.99 5.09
CA GLU A 86 6.37 12.15 5.86
C GLU A 86 5.56 10.84 5.89
N GLN A 87 5.45 10.16 4.77
CA GLN A 87 4.74 8.88 4.70
C GLN A 87 5.43 7.82 5.54
N ARG A 88 6.77 7.79 5.53
CA ARG A 88 7.54 6.89 6.37
C ARG A 88 7.27 7.14 7.85
N LYS A 89 7.23 8.40 8.27
CA LYS A 89 6.93 8.77 9.65
C LYS A 89 5.55 8.27 10.07
N ASN A 90 4.55 8.49 9.23
CA ASN A 90 3.18 8.03 9.50
C ASN A 90 3.12 6.51 9.63
N LEU A 91 3.85 5.79 8.77
CA LEU A 91 3.93 4.34 8.85
C LEU A 91 4.59 3.87 10.14
N LEU A 92 5.68 4.51 10.57
CA LEU A 92 6.35 4.19 11.83
C LEU A 92 5.41 4.40 13.03
N ASP A 93 4.61 5.47 13.01
CA ASP A 93 3.63 5.73 14.07
C ASP A 93 2.56 4.63 14.10
N GLN A 94 2.10 4.17 12.95
CA GLN A 94 1.13 3.06 12.85
C GLN A 94 1.73 1.75 13.37
N MET A 95 2.99 1.47 13.05
CA MET A 95 3.70 0.28 13.54
C MET A 95 3.81 0.31 15.06
N GLU A 96 4.08 1.48 15.65
CA GLU A 96 4.13 1.65 17.10
C GLU A 96 2.77 1.36 17.74
N GLN A 97 1.67 1.86 17.15
CA GLN A 97 0.32 1.59 17.62
C GLN A 97 0.01 0.09 17.58
N MET A 98 0.39 -0.58 16.50
CA MET A 98 0.23 -2.03 16.37
C MET A 98 1.03 -2.78 17.41
N ASN A 99 2.24 -2.31 17.72
CA ASN A 99 3.09 -2.92 18.73
C ASN A 99 2.47 -2.82 20.14
N VAL A 100 1.85 -1.69 20.45
CA VAL A 100 1.10 -1.51 21.70
C VAL A 100 -0.05 -2.53 21.80
N THR A 101 -0.79 -2.70 20.70
CA THR A 101 -1.88 -3.68 20.64
C THR A 101 -1.36 -5.11 20.79
N LEU A 102 -0.24 -5.43 20.16
CA LEU A 102 0.39 -6.75 20.27
C LEU A 102 0.74 -7.05 21.73
N LYS A 103 1.32 -6.10 22.43
CA LYS A 103 1.66 -6.28 23.86
C LYS A 103 0.43 -6.54 24.70
N ARG A 104 -0.69 -5.89 24.41
CA ARG A 104 -1.96 -6.15 25.11
C ARG A 104 -2.47 -7.56 24.86
N LEU A 105 -2.37 -8.04 23.63
CA LEU A 105 -2.75 -9.41 23.27
C LEU A 105 -1.85 -10.43 23.98
N ASP A 106 -0.55 -10.18 24.01
CA ASP A 106 0.42 -11.04 24.68
C ASP A 106 0.09 -11.16 26.18
N TYR A 107 -0.24 -10.04 26.82
CA TYR A 107 -0.64 -10.02 28.22
C TYR A 107 -1.90 -10.84 28.46
N LYS A 108 -2.92 -10.65 27.64
CA LYS A 108 -4.18 -11.41 27.75
C LYS A 108 -3.97 -12.90 27.55
N ILE A 109 -3.19 -13.26 26.54
CA ILE A 109 -2.88 -14.67 26.25
C ILE A 109 -2.19 -15.30 27.45
N ASP A 110 -1.21 -14.62 28.02
CA ASP A 110 -0.51 -15.09 29.21
C ASP A 110 -1.48 -15.36 30.36
N ARG A 111 -2.40 -14.43 30.62
CA ARG A 111 -3.39 -14.59 31.68
C ARG A 111 -4.33 -15.76 31.41
N TYR A 112 -4.75 -15.95 30.18
CA TYR A 112 -5.60 -17.08 29.79
C TYR A 112 -4.85 -18.41 29.85
N GLU A 113 -3.60 -18.45 29.46
CA GLU A 113 -2.78 -19.66 29.59
C GLU A 113 -2.67 -20.11 31.06
N THR A 114 -2.49 -19.16 31.96
CA THR A 114 -2.50 -19.43 33.39
C THR A 114 -3.87 -19.93 33.84
N ALA A 115 -4.95 -19.26 33.40
CA ALA A 115 -6.32 -19.64 33.74
C ALA A 115 -6.67 -21.06 33.30
N VAL A 116 -6.17 -21.50 32.16
CA VAL A 116 -6.36 -22.88 31.69
C VAL A 116 -5.78 -23.90 32.67
N LYS A 117 -4.64 -23.54 33.30
CA LYS A 117 -3.99 -24.42 34.29
C LYS A 117 -4.66 -24.39 35.66
N THR A 118 -5.11 -23.21 36.08
CA THR A 118 -5.64 -23.00 37.45
C THR A 118 -7.16 -23.13 37.54
N GLY A 119 -7.86 -22.96 36.37
CA GLY A 119 -9.32 -22.91 36.33
C GLY A 119 -9.91 -21.55 36.65
N GLU A 120 -9.07 -20.56 36.95
CA GLU A 120 -9.53 -19.20 37.31
C GLU A 120 -8.79 -18.14 36.50
N LEU A 121 -9.54 -17.18 35.95
CA LEU A 121 -8.98 -16.04 35.23
C LEU A 121 -8.74 -14.88 36.18
N SER A 122 -7.49 -14.41 36.26
CA SER A 122 -7.09 -13.24 37.04
C SER A 122 -6.28 -12.28 36.16
N TRP A 123 -6.49 -11.00 36.40
CA TRP A 123 -5.76 -9.92 35.70
C TRP A 123 -4.62 -9.32 36.51
N ASP A 124 -4.39 -9.87 37.67
CA ASP A 124 -3.29 -9.44 38.56
C ASP A 124 -1.93 -10.00 38.16
#